data_ca8d561676db0febd10377866450d922
#
_entry.id   ca8d561676db0febd10377866450d922
#
_cell.length_a   1.000
_cell.length_b   1.000
_cell.length_c   1.000
_cell.angle_alpha   90.00
_cell.angle_beta   90.00
_cell.angle_gamma   90.00
#
_symmetry.space_group_name_H-M   'P 1'
#
loop_
_entity.id
_entity.type
_entity.pdbx_description
1 polymer ?
#
loop_
_entity_poly.entity_id
_entity_poly.type
_entity_poly.pdbx_seq_one_letter_code
_entity_poly.pdbx_strand_id
1 'polypeptide(L)'
;MDQALEKARVLLEAVTPLKRDCGRLCGARCCASLEGEETGMLLFPGEGACYAGKPGWKLKQAETGMLVICPGKCERNERPLSCRMFPLLPERTADGSIRVRTDARARAVCPLAGQGIRAMDPAFTEAVRGAGEALMTSAPQAEMMERLRQEQEELRSIQREWRR
;
A
#
# COMPACT_ATOMS: atom_id res chain seq x y z
N MET A 1 15.25 -0.33 -10.41
CA MET A 1 14.23 0.46 -9.68
C MET A 1 14.47 1.91 -10.04
N ASP A 2 13.42 2.68 -10.34
CA ASP A 2 13.62 4.10 -10.68
C ASP A 2 13.82 4.96 -9.42
N GLN A 3 14.34 6.18 -9.59
CA GLN A 3 14.69 7.07 -8.49
C GLN A 3 13.46 7.51 -7.67
N ALA A 4 12.30 7.68 -8.31
CA ALA A 4 11.06 8.06 -7.65
C ALA A 4 10.59 6.98 -6.68
N LEU A 5 10.61 5.73 -7.14
CA LEU A 5 10.25 4.56 -6.33
C LEU A 5 11.22 4.37 -5.16
N GLU A 6 12.53 4.52 -5.41
CA GLU A 6 13.55 4.40 -4.35
C GLU A 6 13.35 5.48 -3.28
N LYS A 7 13.16 6.73 -3.67
CA LYS A 7 12.86 7.83 -2.75
C LYS A 7 11.61 7.56 -1.91
N ALA A 8 10.52 7.06 -2.53
CA ALA A 8 9.30 6.71 -1.83
C ALA A 8 9.54 5.60 -0.78
N ARG A 9 10.35 4.59 -1.10
CA ARG A 9 10.72 3.50 -0.19
C ARG A 9 11.53 3.99 1.01
N VAL A 10 12.49 4.89 0.78
CA VAL A 10 13.32 5.49 1.84
C VAL A 10 12.48 6.30 2.82
N LEU A 11 11.55 7.13 2.33
CA LEU A 11 10.64 7.93 3.18
C LEU A 11 9.82 7.06 4.14
N LEU A 12 9.52 5.83 3.77
CA LEU A 12 8.69 4.90 4.55
C LEU A 12 9.50 3.84 5.30
N GLU A 13 10.83 3.93 5.30
CA GLU A 13 11.67 2.88 5.91
C GLU A 13 11.50 2.80 7.43
N ALA A 14 11.53 3.93 8.12
CA ALA A 14 11.54 4.00 9.59
C ALA A 14 10.17 4.30 10.21
N VAL A 15 9.14 4.60 9.43
CA VAL A 15 7.83 5.01 9.92
C VAL A 15 6.78 3.90 9.78
N THR A 16 5.87 3.81 10.75
CA THR A 16 4.76 2.84 10.77
C THR A 16 3.47 3.56 11.15
N PRO A 17 2.29 2.96 10.89
CA PRO A 17 1.00 3.55 11.28
C PRO A 17 0.90 3.93 12.76
N LEU A 18 1.65 3.27 13.63
CA LEU A 18 1.80 3.61 15.04
C LEU A 18 3.30 3.81 15.36
N LYS A 19 3.65 4.47 16.45
CA LYS A 19 5.04 4.58 16.94
C LYS A 19 5.67 3.25 17.34
N ARG A 20 4.93 2.17 17.24
CA ARG A 20 5.32 0.78 17.53
C ARG A 20 4.79 -0.13 16.44
N ASP A 21 5.24 -1.38 16.44
CA ASP A 21 4.73 -2.38 15.51
C ASP A 21 3.19 -2.52 15.62
N CYS A 22 2.47 -2.05 14.60
CA CYS A 22 1.01 -2.09 14.55
C CYS A 22 0.46 -3.53 14.41
N GLY A 23 1.29 -4.47 13.96
CA GLY A 23 0.91 -5.88 13.85
C GLY A 23 0.54 -6.51 15.19
N ARG A 24 1.10 -6.01 16.29
CA ARG A 24 0.72 -6.45 17.64
C ARG A 24 -0.73 -6.14 18.00
N LEU A 25 -1.33 -5.11 17.40
CA LEU A 25 -2.72 -4.72 17.66
C LEU A 25 -3.74 -5.69 17.04
N CYS A 26 -3.42 -6.26 15.89
CA CYS A 26 -4.37 -7.03 15.08
C CYS A 26 -3.86 -8.44 14.71
N GLY A 27 -2.75 -8.89 15.27
CA GLY A 27 -2.14 -10.17 14.89
C GLY A 27 -1.64 -10.16 13.43
N ALA A 28 -1.22 -9.00 12.92
CA ALA A 28 -0.73 -8.83 11.55
C ALA A 28 -1.71 -9.32 10.47
N ARG A 29 -3.02 -9.10 10.65
CA ARG A 29 -4.08 -9.56 9.73
C ARG A 29 -3.86 -9.16 8.27
N CYS A 30 -3.21 -8.03 8.02
CA CYS A 30 -2.86 -7.60 6.66
C CYS A 30 -1.82 -8.50 5.97
N CYS A 31 -1.14 -9.36 6.72
CA CYS A 31 -0.17 -10.34 6.24
C CYS A 31 -0.76 -11.77 6.22
N ALA A 32 -1.97 -11.95 6.73
CA ALA A 32 -2.62 -13.26 6.76
C ALA A 32 -3.23 -13.55 5.39
N SER A 33 -2.95 -14.74 4.84
CA SER A 33 -3.71 -15.27 3.71
C SER A 33 -5.08 -15.73 4.20
N LEU A 34 -6.13 -15.45 3.45
CA LEU A 34 -7.42 -16.08 3.64
C LEU A 34 -7.30 -17.54 3.21
N GLU A 35 -7.94 -18.46 3.96
CA GLU A 35 -7.90 -19.89 3.64
C GLU A 35 -8.37 -20.14 2.19
N GLY A 36 -7.51 -20.78 1.41
CA GLY A 36 -7.79 -21.10 0.00
C GLY A 36 -7.54 -20.00 -1.01
N GLU A 37 -7.13 -18.80 -0.59
CA GLU A 37 -6.82 -17.69 -1.49
C GLU A 37 -5.34 -17.27 -1.40
N GLU A 38 -4.69 -17.14 -2.55
CA GLU A 38 -3.40 -16.50 -2.65
C GLU A 38 -3.58 -14.98 -2.61
N THR A 39 -3.54 -14.40 -1.41
CA THR A 39 -3.58 -12.94 -1.26
C THR A 39 -2.19 -12.37 -1.51
N GLY A 40 -2.11 -11.36 -2.36
CA GLY A 40 -0.87 -10.68 -2.71
C GLY A 40 -0.98 -9.18 -2.53
N MET A 41 0.16 -8.51 -2.57
CA MET A 41 0.22 -7.06 -2.57
C MET A 41 0.68 -6.55 -3.93
N LEU A 42 -0.01 -5.53 -4.44
CA LEU A 42 0.31 -4.93 -5.72
C LEU A 42 1.67 -4.23 -5.65
N LEU A 43 2.50 -4.49 -6.65
CA LEU A 43 3.83 -3.90 -6.80
C LEU A 43 3.78 -2.65 -7.66
N PHE A 44 4.55 -1.66 -7.28
CA PHE A 44 4.84 -0.52 -8.15
C PHE A 44 5.77 -0.95 -9.28
N PRO A 45 5.70 -0.28 -10.47
CA PRO A 45 6.56 -0.60 -11.60
C PRO A 45 8.04 -0.63 -11.22
N GLY A 46 8.71 -1.74 -11.54
CA GLY A 46 10.13 -1.96 -11.20
C GLY A 46 10.39 -2.67 -9.86
N GLU A 47 9.42 -2.78 -8.94
CA GLU A 47 9.61 -3.52 -7.70
C GLU A 47 9.74 -5.04 -7.89
N GLY A 48 9.17 -5.59 -8.96
CA GLY A 48 9.18 -7.03 -9.20
C GLY A 48 10.58 -7.65 -9.21
N ALA A 49 11.57 -6.90 -9.66
CA ALA A 49 12.97 -7.33 -9.64
C ALA A 49 13.52 -7.65 -8.23
N CYS A 50 12.95 -7.03 -7.19
CA CYS A 50 13.36 -7.28 -5.79
C CYS A 50 12.88 -8.64 -5.27
N TYR A 51 11.91 -9.25 -5.93
CA TYR A 51 11.25 -10.48 -5.47
C TYR A 51 11.42 -11.65 -6.43
N ALA A 52 11.90 -11.41 -7.65
CA ALA A 52 12.15 -12.45 -8.63
C ALA A 52 13.18 -13.45 -8.10
N GLY A 53 12.82 -14.73 -8.05
CA GLY A 53 13.68 -15.81 -7.56
C GLY A 53 13.92 -15.83 -6.06
N LYS A 54 13.30 -14.95 -5.28
CA LYS A 54 13.45 -14.91 -3.83
C LYS A 54 12.68 -16.07 -3.18
N PRO A 55 13.33 -16.91 -2.36
CA PRO A 55 12.68 -18.06 -1.73
C PRO A 55 11.44 -17.66 -0.90
N GLY A 56 10.34 -18.37 -1.09
CA GLY A 56 9.08 -18.12 -0.40
C GLY A 56 8.26 -16.94 -0.93
N TRP A 57 8.78 -16.20 -1.93
CA TRP A 57 8.06 -15.12 -2.59
C TRP A 57 7.61 -15.57 -3.99
N LYS A 58 6.38 -15.23 -4.37
CA LYS A 58 5.87 -15.54 -5.71
C LYS A 58 5.41 -14.25 -6.38
N LEU A 59 5.70 -14.12 -7.67
CA LEU A 59 5.15 -13.06 -8.52
C LEU A 59 3.98 -13.62 -9.31
N LYS A 60 2.90 -12.85 -9.39
CA LYS A 60 1.70 -13.21 -10.14
C LYS A 60 1.22 -12.01 -10.95
N GLN A 61 1.01 -12.20 -12.24
CA GLN A 61 0.38 -11.18 -13.07
C GLN A 61 -1.12 -11.14 -12.76
N ALA A 62 -1.65 -9.95 -12.48
CA ALA A 62 -3.07 -9.67 -12.31
C ALA A 62 -3.50 -8.60 -13.32
N GLU A 63 -4.79 -8.38 -13.44
CA GLU A 63 -5.36 -7.38 -14.34
C GLU A 63 -4.84 -5.96 -14.04
N THR A 64 -4.76 -5.61 -12.77
CA THR A 64 -4.32 -4.29 -12.29
C THR A 64 -2.79 -4.12 -12.26
N GLY A 65 -2.01 -5.20 -12.45
CA GLY A 65 -0.55 -5.16 -12.42
C GLY A 65 0.10 -6.39 -11.83
N MET A 66 1.36 -6.28 -11.45
CA MET A 66 2.12 -7.36 -10.82
C MET A 66 1.79 -7.44 -9.32
N LEU A 67 1.43 -8.62 -8.86
CA LEU A 67 1.28 -8.92 -7.44
C LEU A 67 2.51 -9.67 -6.91
N VAL A 68 2.84 -9.42 -5.67
CA VAL A 68 3.76 -10.27 -4.90
C VAL A 68 3.01 -10.96 -3.77
N ILE A 69 3.17 -12.27 -3.69
CA ILE A 69 2.68 -13.12 -2.62
C ILE A 69 3.87 -13.42 -1.72
N CYS A 70 3.82 -12.95 -0.49
CA CYS A 70 4.89 -13.13 0.48
C CYS A 70 4.64 -14.35 1.38
N PRO A 71 5.65 -14.84 2.11
CA PRO A 71 5.49 -16.01 3.01
C PRO A 71 4.69 -15.70 4.30
N GLY A 72 3.99 -14.57 4.38
CA GLY A 72 3.18 -14.16 5.55
C GLY A 72 3.99 -13.47 6.66
N LYS A 73 5.31 -13.61 6.64
CA LYS A 73 6.24 -12.87 7.53
C LYS A 73 7.41 -12.39 6.72
N CYS A 74 7.73 -11.11 6.83
CA CYS A 74 8.86 -10.51 6.16
C CYS A 74 9.47 -9.40 7.01
N GLU A 75 10.76 -9.19 6.86
CA GLU A 75 11.44 -8.05 7.43
C GLU A 75 10.92 -6.75 6.79
N ARG A 76 10.94 -5.66 7.56
CA ARG A 76 10.37 -4.39 7.10
C ARG A 76 11.05 -3.87 5.83
N ASN A 77 12.36 -3.97 5.75
CA ASN A 77 13.16 -3.56 4.58
C ASN A 77 12.83 -4.36 3.30
N GLU A 78 12.25 -5.54 3.46
CA GLU A 78 11.81 -6.40 2.36
C GLU A 78 10.40 -6.10 1.87
N ARG A 79 9.61 -5.33 2.64
CA ARG A 79 8.21 -5.05 2.30
C ARG A 79 8.10 -4.26 1.01
N PRO A 80 7.16 -4.62 0.11
CA PRO A 80 6.77 -3.79 -1.01
C PRO A 80 6.31 -2.40 -0.56
N LEU A 81 6.42 -1.42 -1.43
CA LEU A 81 6.00 -0.06 -1.13
C LEU A 81 4.53 0.01 -0.70
N SER A 82 3.65 -0.74 -1.38
CA SER A 82 2.24 -0.84 -1.00
C SER A 82 2.03 -1.33 0.43
N CYS A 83 2.82 -2.32 0.89
CA CYS A 83 2.77 -2.78 2.29
C CYS A 83 3.29 -1.73 3.27
N ARG A 84 4.30 -0.93 2.86
CA ARG A 84 4.87 0.12 3.71
C ARG A 84 3.89 1.27 3.92
N MET A 85 3.06 1.58 2.91
CA MET A 85 2.02 2.61 2.98
C MET A 85 0.74 2.14 3.68
N PHE A 86 0.46 0.82 3.68
CA PHE A 86 -0.78 0.29 4.22
C PHE A 86 -0.96 0.63 5.72
N PRO A 87 -2.13 1.06 6.17
CA PRO A 87 -3.45 1.05 5.53
C PRO A 87 -3.82 2.35 4.79
N LEU A 88 -2.84 3.17 4.43
CA LEU A 88 -3.04 4.41 3.70
C LEU A 88 -2.63 4.27 2.23
N LEU A 89 -3.17 5.16 1.41
CA LEU A 89 -2.80 5.32 0.01
C LEU A 89 -2.73 6.81 -0.34
N PRO A 90 -1.67 7.28 -1.03
CA PRO A 90 -1.62 8.62 -1.59
C PRO A 90 -2.46 8.66 -2.87
N GLU A 91 -3.26 9.70 -3.03
CA GLU A 91 -4.09 9.95 -4.20
C GLU A 91 -3.83 11.34 -4.75
N ARG A 92 -3.66 11.47 -6.05
CA ARG A 92 -3.59 12.77 -6.71
C ARG A 92 -4.97 13.41 -6.74
N THR A 93 -5.05 14.67 -6.32
CA THR A 93 -6.26 15.50 -6.41
C THR A 93 -6.34 16.23 -7.75
N ALA A 94 -7.47 16.84 -8.06
CA ALA A 94 -7.70 17.54 -9.31
C ALA A 94 -6.76 18.74 -9.51
N ASP A 95 -6.32 19.38 -8.42
CA ASP A 95 -5.36 20.49 -8.42
C ASP A 95 -3.89 20.02 -8.51
N GLY A 96 -3.67 18.69 -8.59
CA GLY A 96 -2.35 18.09 -8.72
C GLY A 96 -1.63 17.81 -7.40
N SER A 97 -2.17 18.23 -6.26
CA SER A 97 -1.60 17.92 -4.93
C SER A 97 -1.80 16.44 -4.56
N ILE A 98 -1.11 15.99 -3.53
CA ILE A 98 -1.26 14.63 -3.00
C ILE A 98 -2.08 14.68 -1.71
N ARG A 99 -3.19 13.96 -1.72
CA ARG A 99 -4.01 13.69 -0.54
C ARG A 99 -3.80 12.26 -0.08
N VAL A 100 -3.64 12.07 1.23
CA VAL A 100 -3.56 10.73 1.83
C VAL A 100 -4.96 10.29 2.27
N ARG A 101 -5.34 9.06 1.93
CA ARG A 101 -6.62 8.46 2.33
C ARG A 101 -6.40 7.04 2.83
N THR A 102 -7.38 6.55 3.60
CA THR A 102 -7.44 5.12 3.94
C THR A 102 -7.74 4.31 2.69
N ASP A 103 -6.95 3.26 2.46
CA ASP A 103 -7.21 2.26 1.42
C ASP A 103 -8.57 1.60 1.69
N ALA A 104 -9.44 1.53 0.69
CA ALA A 104 -10.78 0.96 0.84
C ALA A 104 -10.72 -0.53 1.25
N ARG A 105 -9.70 -1.25 0.80
CA ARG A 105 -9.45 -2.67 1.15
C ARG A 105 -9.05 -2.85 2.61
N ALA A 106 -8.43 -1.83 3.20
CA ALA A 106 -7.94 -1.90 4.57
C ALA A 106 -9.05 -2.05 5.62
N ARG A 107 -10.27 -1.63 5.32
CA ARG A 107 -11.40 -1.70 6.26
C ARG A 107 -11.73 -3.13 6.70
N ALA A 108 -11.47 -4.11 5.85
CA ALA A 108 -11.75 -5.51 6.14
C ALA A 108 -10.72 -6.15 7.10
N VAL A 109 -9.49 -5.63 7.13
CA VAL A 109 -8.37 -6.31 7.81
C VAL A 109 -7.63 -5.44 8.83
N CYS A 110 -7.73 -4.12 8.74
CA CYS A 110 -6.97 -3.20 9.61
C CYS A 110 -7.87 -2.42 10.57
N PRO A 111 -7.77 -2.64 11.88
CA PRO A 111 -8.56 -1.89 12.87
C PRO A 111 -8.35 -0.38 12.80
N LEU A 112 -7.13 0.08 12.46
CA LEU A 112 -6.81 1.51 12.34
C LEU A 112 -7.56 2.17 11.19
N ALA A 113 -7.86 1.42 10.12
CA ALA A 113 -8.61 1.94 8.99
C ALA A 113 -10.03 2.39 9.37
N GLY A 114 -10.65 1.71 10.34
CA GLY A 114 -11.95 2.08 10.90
C GLY A 114 -11.93 3.31 11.79
N GLN A 115 -10.79 3.58 12.44
CA GLN A 115 -10.60 4.73 13.32
C GLN A 115 -10.22 6.03 12.57
N GLY A 116 -9.82 5.90 11.30
CA GLY A 116 -9.44 7.01 10.44
C GLY A 116 -7.97 7.44 10.60
N ILE A 117 -7.55 8.34 9.71
CA ILE A 117 -6.14 8.77 9.60
C ILE A 117 -5.62 9.42 10.89
N ARG A 118 -6.48 10.13 11.63
CA ARG A 118 -6.10 10.81 12.88
C ARG A 118 -5.67 9.86 14.00
N ALA A 119 -6.01 8.58 13.91
CA ALA A 119 -5.57 7.55 14.86
C ALA A 119 -4.16 7.03 14.55
N MET A 120 -3.56 7.47 13.44
CA MET A 120 -2.23 7.04 13.00
C MET A 120 -1.19 8.10 13.34
N ASP A 121 0.08 7.68 13.38
CA ASP A 121 1.20 8.59 13.60
C ASP A 121 1.24 9.66 12.48
N PRO A 122 1.25 10.96 12.83
CA PRO A 122 1.38 12.02 11.83
C PRO A 122 2.63 11.90 10.95
N ALA A 123 3.76 11.42 11.51
CA ALA A 123 4.97 11.19 10.73
C ALA A 123 4.77 10.13 9.64
N PHE A 124 4.00 9.08 9.93
CA PHE A 124 3.65 8.07 8.95
C PHE A 124 2.76 8.65 7.84
N THR A 125 1.74 9.42 8.22
CA THR A 125 0.84 10.05 7.23
C THR A 125 1.60 11.01 6.31
N GLU A 126 2.53 11.78 6.86
CA GLU A 126 3.36 12.70 6.09
C GLU A 126 4.33 11.96 5.17
N ALA A 127 4.94 10.87 5.65
CA ALA A 127 5.80 10.02 4.82
C ALA A 127 5.03 9.38 3.64
N VAL A 128 3.77 8.96 3.85
CA VAL A 128 2.91 8.46 2.77
C VAL A 128 2.61 9.57 1.75
N ARG A 129 2.37 10.82 2.20
CA ARG A 129 2.21 11.97 1.31
C ARG A 129 3.46 12.20 0.47
N GLY A 130 4.62 12.32 1.12
CA GLY A 130 5.90 12.53 0.44
C GLY A 130 6.26 11.40 -0.52
N ALA A 131 5.90 10.15 -0.18
CA ALA A 131 6.04 9.03 -1.10
C ALA A 131 5.18 9.20 -2.35
N GLY A 132 3.92 9.64 -2.21
CA GLY A 132 3.05 9.96 -3.33
C GLY A 132 3.63 11.08 -4.21
N GLU A 133 4.15 12.16 -3.62
CA GLU A 133 4.81 13.25 -4.33
C GLU A 133 6.03 12.77 -5.11
N ALA A 134 6.85 11.90 -4.50
CA ALA A 134 7.99 11.31 -5.17
C ALA A 134 7.56 10.44 -6.37
N LEU A 135 6.54 9.60 -6.20
CA LEU A 135 6.04 8.73 -7.27
C LEU A 135 5.51 9.53 -8.47
N MET A 136 4.91 10.70 -8.24
CA MET A 136 4.41 11.55 -9.31
C MET A 136 5.50 12.14 -10.21
N THR A 137 6.77 12.05 -9.83
CA THR A 137 7.90 12.51 -10.66
C THR A 137 8.33 11.53 -11.74
N SER A 138 7.74 10.32 -11.76
CA SER A 138 8.03 9.26 -12.74
C SER A 138 6.74 8.86 -13.45
N ALA A 139 6.72 8.90 -14.78
CA ALA A 139 5.53 8.60 -15.56
C ALA A 139 4.95 7.20 -15.28
N PRO A 140 5.74 6.09 -15.24
CA PRO A 140 5.20 4.78 -14.90
C PRO A 140 4.57 4.71 -13.51
N GLN A 141 5.15 5.40 -12.53
CA GLN A 141 4.63 5.43 -11.16
C GLN A 141 3.34 6.26 -11.07
N ALA A 142 3.29 7.39 -11.78
CA ALA A 142 2.11 8.24 -11.85
C ALA A 142 0.92 7.53 -12.50
N GLU A 143 1.16 6.77 -13.57
CA GLU A 143 0.14 5.91 -14.20
C GLU A 143 -0.38 4.83 -13.25
N MET A 144 0.52 4.21 -12.48
CA MET A 144 0.14 3.23 -11.46
C MET A 144 -0.71 3.86 -10.37
N MET A 145 -0.34 5.05 -9.88
CA MET A 145 -1.13 5.78 -8.88
C MET A 145 -2.52 6.14 -9.40
N GLU A 146 -2.64 6.52 -10.67
CA GLU A 146 -3.94 6.82 -11.27
C GLU A 146 -4.83 5.56 -11.38
N ARG A 147 -4.29 4.43 -11.79
CA ARG A 147 -5.01 3.14 -11.77
C ARG A 147 -5.49 2.76 -10.38
N LEU A 148 -4.61 2.90 -9.38
CA LEU A 148 -4.98 2.66 -7.98
C LEU A 148 -6.09 3.61 -7.52
N ARG A 149 -6.05 4.89 -7.90
CA ARG A 149 -7.09 5.87 -7.57
C ARG A 149 -8.45 5.45 -8.13
N GLN A 150 -8.49 5.01 -9.40
CA GLN A 150 -9.71 4.54 -10.06
C GLN A 150 -10.27 3.29 -9.34
N GLU A 151 -9.45 2.29 -9.08
CA GLU A 151 -9.84 1.09 -8.31
C GLU A 151 -10.41 1.45 -6.94
N GLN A 152 -9.76 2.38 -6.24
CA GLN A 152 -10.22 2.85 -4.93
C GLN A 152 -11.58 3.55 -5.00
N GLU A 153 -11.85 4.28 -6.07
CA GLU A 153 -13.11 4.98 -6.27
C GLU A 153 -14.26 4.01 -6.53
N GLU A 154 -14.02 2.99 -7.35
CA GLU A 154 -14.96 1.89 -7.59
C GLU A 154 -15.29 1.12 -6.30
N LEU A 155 -14.27 0.70 -5.56
CA LEU A 155 -14.45 0.01 -4.28
C LEU A 155 -15.25 0.84 -3.27
N ARG A 156 -14.97 2.14 -3.18
CA ARG A 156 -15.74 3.05 -2.30
C ARG A 156 -17.18 3.22 -2.77
N SER A 157 -17.44 3.20 -4.07
CA SER A 157 -18.81 3.25 -4.62
C SER A 157 -19.58 2.01 -4.19
N ILE A 158 -19.04 0.83 -4.42
CA ILE A 158 -19.63 -0.45 -4.00
C ILE A 158 -19.90 -0.45 -2.49
N GLN A 159 -18.93 -0.04 -1.68
CA GLN A 159 -19.09 0.01 -0.22
C GLN A 159 -20.17 0.99 0.23
N ARG A 160 -20.45 2.06 -0.52
CA ARG A 160 -21.56 2.99 -0.22
C ARG A 160 -22.92 2.39 -0.52
N GLU A 161 -23.02 1.65 -1.61
CA GLU A 161 -24.27 0.97 -2.00
C GLU A 161 -24.68 -0.10 -0.98
N TRP A 162 -23.74 -0.86 -0.47
CA TRP A 162 -23.99 -1.90 0.54
C TRP A 162 -24.38 -1.38 1.93
N ARG A 163 -24.27 -0.08 2.17
CA ARG A 163 -24.63 0.56 3.44
C ARG A 163 -26.02 1.22 3.43
N ARG A 164 -26.69 1.21 2.29
CA ARG A 164 -28.05 1.70 2.13
C ARG A 164 -29.07 0.61 2.34
#